data_c29e5157602f7324dee9e6a7c1f66673
#
_entry.id   c29e5157602f7324dee9e6a7c1f66673
#
_cell.length_a   1.000
_cell.length_b   1.000
_cell.length_c   1.000
_cell.angle_alpha   90.00
_cell.angle_beta   90.00
_cell.angle_gamma   90.00
#
_symmetry.space_group_name_H-M   'P 1'
#
loop_
_entity.id
_entity.type
_entity.pdbx_description
1 polymer ?
#
loop_
_entity_poly.entity_id
_entity_poly.type
_entity_poly.pdbx_seq_one_letter_code
_entity_poly.pdbx_strand_id
1 'polypeptide(L)'
;MRDLEEKQVDAILVDAVCALSARFSNHDMLTGASEASKDAAGETTKLQPSEYGQAFAQRAKSAIPDTFPCPSVAVVQTALLLAYDEFGANRDSGLWMYLGIAIRMAQDLGMQTLEGMKYEGRDGPTPKSVRTDIPGTSPEPRVPEALRRESTVPAEEEQRAVERERLDTFWAIFFLDRVISSGTGRPVTLRDRDIEISFPSLDEVDQSSGWPLPFPALIRIVHLYGRVTDLLNSIKEQSDITEDLRKQLDTLEHHLTEIYQNLSPKLHFNAVNFQHYVKLNQGPNFLLLHCWFHTLIVLLHQPTLLKTFEGSTQPLSNNSRELSMSSAKTVADILAFADLIDAKTGVGNPFTR
;
A
#
# COMPACT_ATOMS: atom_id res chain seq x y z
N MET A 1 11.92 1.97 17.93
CA MET A 1 12.56 1.21 19.04
C MET A 1 12.23 1.84 20.39
N ARG A 2 12.51 3.14 20.60
CA ARG A 2 12.20 3.84 21.87
C ARG A 2 10.73 3.72 22.29
N ASP A 3 9.79 3.94 21.37
CA ASP A 3 8.34 3.89 21.65
C ASP A 3 7.87 2.47 22.04
N LEU A 4 8.53 1.43 21.51
CA LEU A 4 8.28 0.03 21.91
C LEU A 4 8.79 -0.23 23.33
N GLU A 5 9.97 0.26 23.68
CA GLU A 5 10.55 0.13 25.02
C GLU A 5 9.71 0.88 26.07
N GLU A 6 9.16 2.03 25.70
CA GLU A 6 8.27 2.84 26.54
C GLU A 6 6.80 2.35 26.52
N LYS A 7 6.48 1.27 25.78
CA LYS A 7 5.12 0.73 25.60
C LYS A 7 4.10 1.75 25.13
N GLN A 8 4.53 2.65 24.22
CA GLN A 8 3.67 3.70 23.64
C GLN A 8 3.00 3.25 22.33
N VAL A 9 3.35 2.07 21.81
CA VAL A 9 2.76 1.50 20.60
C VAL A 9 1.66 0.51 20.98
N ASP A 10 0.53 0.57 20.26
CA ASP A 10 -0.59 -0.34 20.49
C ASP A 10 -0.20 -1.81 20.26
N ALA A 11 -0.53 -2.66 21.21
CA ALA A 11 -0.15 -4.09 21.18
C ALA A 11 -0.66 -4.81 19.92
N ILE A 12 -1.84 -4.43 19.44
CA ILE A 12 -2.44 -5.00 18.21
C ILE A 12 -1.60 -4.67 16.97
N LEU A 13 -1.02 -3.47 16.91
CA LEU A 13 -0.13 -3.08 15.81
C LEU A 13 1.20 -3.82 15.89
N VAL A 14 1.76 -3.97 17.10
CA VAL A 14 2.98 -4.75 17.32
C VAL A 14 2.79 -6.20 16.84
N ASP A 15 1.66 -6.81 17.17
CA ASP A 15 1.34 -8.17 16.73
C ASP A 15 1.25 -8.25 15.20
N ALA A 16 0.59 -7.30 14.52
CA ALA A 16 0.50 -7.30 13.08
C ALA A 16 1.86 -7.10 12.39
N VAL A 17 2.71 -6.23 12.93
CA VAL A 17 4.08 -6.03 12.45
C VAL A 17 4.89 -7.31 12.62
N CYS A 18 4.83 -7.97 13.79
CA CYS A 18 5.52 -9.24 14.03
C CYS A 18 5.03 -10.34 13.09
N ALA A 19 3.72 -10.42 12.85
CA ALA A 19 3.11 -11.40 11.96
C ALA A 19 3.66 -11.30 10.54
N LEU A 20 3.64 -10.10 9.97
CA LEU A 20 4.10 -9.88 8.59
C LEU A 20 5.63 -9.97 8.50
N SER A 21 6.37 -9.38 9.44
CA SER A 21 7.82 -9.31 9.43
C SER A 21 8.47 -10.69 9.58
N ALA A 22 7.82 -11.63 10.26
CA ALA A 22 8.32 -12.99 10.41
C ALA A 22 8.61 -13.66 9.07
N ARG A 23 7.81 -13.40 8.03
CA ARG A 23 7.99 -13.94 6.68
C ARG A 23 9.34 -13.58 6.05
N PHE A 24 9.87 -12.41 6.41
CA PHE A 24 11.06 -11.81 5.81
C PHE A 24 12.29 -11.91 6.72
N SER A 25 12.11 -12.48 7.91
CA SER A 25 13.16 -12.60 8.89
C SER A 25 14.07 -13.79 8.57
N ASN A 26 15.38 -13.55 8.59
CA ASN A 26 16.40 -14.59 8.53
C ASN A 26 17.01 -14.87 9.91
N HIS A 27 16.34 -14.45 11.01
CA HIS A 27 16.86 -14.65 12.34
C HIS A 27 16.89 -16.14 12.68
N ASP A 28 17.99 -16.62 13.26
CA ASP A 28 18.22 -18.06 13.53
C ASP A 28 17.10 -18.71 14.35
N MET A 29 16.47 -17.97 15.26
CA MET A 29 15.30 -18.43 16.02
C MET A 29 14.08 -18.72 15.15
N LEU A 30 13.94 -18.06 14.01
CA LEU A 30 12.83 -18.21 13.05
C LEU A 30 13.18 -19.12 11.88
N THR A 31 14.47 -19.33 11.62
CA THR A 31 14.94 -20.20 10.52
C THR A 31 15.25 -21.62 10.95
N GLY A 32 15.02 -21.94 12.23
CA GLY A 32 14.98 -23.33 12.70
C GLY A 32 16.31 -23.95 13.11
N ALA A 33 17.25 -23.15 13.63
CA ALA A 33 18.38 -23.71 14.39
C ALA A 33 17.99 -24.15 15.80
N SER A 34 16.82 -23.74 16.30
CA SER A 34 16.32 -24.03 17.66
C SER A 34 15.05 -24.89 17.59
N GLU A 35 15.17 -26.09 18.10
CA GLU A 35 14.09 -27.05 18.42
C GLU A 35 13.26 -27.54 17.23
N ALA A 36 13.82 -28.52 16.55
CA ALA A 36 13.06 -29.43 15.69
C ALA A 36 12.01 -30.15 16.53
N SER A 37 10.75 -29.81 16.36
CA SER A 37 9.63 -30.63 16.83
C SER A 37 9.73 -31.95 16.08
N LYS A 38 9.99 -33.05 16.81
CA LYS A 38 9.92 -34.39 16.26
C LYS A 38 8.44 -34.77 16.20
N ASP A 39 7.93 -34.94 14.99
CA ASP A 39 6.62 -35.57 14.83
C ASP A 39 6.67 -37.07 15.20
N ALA A 40 5.51 -37.70 15.27
CA ALA A 40 5.36 -39.10 15.66
C ALA A 40 6.11 -40.09 14.75
N ALA A 41 6.64 -39.62 13.60
CA ALA A 41 7.44 -40.38 12.64
C ALA A 41 8.94 -40.15 12.77
N GLY A 42 9.39 -39.24 13.67
CA GLY A 42 10.80 -38.95 13.90
C GLY A 42 11.45 -38.06 12.84
N GLU A 43 10.66 -37.49 11.91
CA GLU A 43 11.14 -36.50 10.94
C GLU A 43 11.15 -35.09 11.55
N THR A 44 12.27 -34.43 11.43
CA THR A 44 12.45 -33.03 11.88
C THR A 44 11.82 -32.08 10.86
N THR A 45 10.57 -31.70 11.08
CA THR A 45 9.91 -30.68 10.28
C THR A 45 10.37 -29.29 10.73
N LYS A 46 11.15 -28.61 9.88
CA LYS A 46 11.50 -27.20 10.12
C LYS A 46 10.27 -26.34 9.82
N LEU A 47 9.80 -25.61 10.84
CA LEU A 47 8.75 -24.61 10.68
C LEU A 47 9.26 -23.49 9.73
N GLN A 48 8.38 -23.06 8.82
CA GLN A 48 8.68 -21.91 7.98
C GLN A 48 8.59 -20.61 8.79
N PRO A 49 9.39 -19.58 8.49
CA PRO A 49 9.32 -18.30 9.20
C PRO A 49 7.90 -17.70 9.27
N SER A 50 7.08 -17.91 8.24
CA SER A 50 5.67 -17.48 8.22
C SER A 50 4.79 -18.17 9.26
N GLU A 51 5.14 -19.39 9.68
CA GLU A 51 4.38 -20.15 10.69
C GLU A 51 4.57 -19.56 12.08
N TYR A 52 5.76 -19.02 12.39
CA TYR A 52 5.98 -18.27 13.62
C TYR A 52 5.15 -16.99 13.67
N GLY A 53 4.92 -16.35 12.51
CA GLY A 53 4.05 -15.17 12.39
C GLY A 53 2.58 -15.44 12.68
N GLN A 54 2.10 -16.68 12.48
CA GLN A 54 0.67 -17.01 12.60
C GLN A 54 0.09 -16.75 14.00
N ALA A 55 0.84 -17.01 15.06
CA ALA A 55 0.37 -16.77 16.43
C ALA A 55 0.13 -15.26 16.68
N PHE A 56 1.01 -14.41 16.17
CA PHE A 56 0.87 -12.95 16.22
C PHE A 56 -0.31 -12.50 15.36
N ALA A 57 -0.42 -13.00 14.12
CA ALA A 57 -1.55 -12.71 13.26
C ALA A 57 -2.89 -13.08 13.90
N GLN A 58 -2.96 -14.25 14.55
CA GLN A 58 -4.19 -14.69 15.21
C GLN A 58 -4.58 -13.80 16.39
N ARG A 59 -3.62 -13.34 17.20
CA ARG A 59 -3.91 -12.39 18.29
C ARG A 59 -4.43 -11.06 17.75
N ALA A 60 -3.77 -10.48 16.75
CA ALA A 60 -4.21 -9.25 16.12
C ALA A 60 -5.63 -9.40 15.51
N LYS A 61 -5.88 -10.48 14.76
CA LYS A 61 -7.20 -10.79 14.18
C LYS A 61 -8.29 -10.91 15.24
N SER A 62 -8.00 -11.55 16.35
CA SER A 62 -8.97 -11.75 17.45
C SER A 62 -9.30 -10.45 18.18
N ALA A 63 -8.38 -9.47 18.20
CA ALA A 63 -8.58 -8.19 18.85
C ALA A 63 -9.31 -7.14 17.98
N ILE A 64 -9.30 -7.28 16.66
CA ILE A 64 -9.93 -6.29 15.74
C ILE A 64 -11.39 -6.01 16.06
N PRO A 65 -12.28 -7.00 16.30
CA PRO A 65 -13.69 -6.74 16.57
C PRO A 65 -13.93 -5.82 17.77
N ASP A 66 -13.10 -5.93 18.80
CA ASP A 66 -13.21 -5.13 20.03
C ASP A 66 -12.83 -3.66 19.81
N THR A 67 -12.18 -3.33 18.68
CA THR A 67 -11.76 -1.98 18.32
C THR A 67 -12.81 -1.24 17.47
N PHE A 68 -13.84 -1.92 16.97
CA PHE A 68 -14.86 -1.30 16.10
C PHE A 68 -15.60 -0.13 16.73
N PRO A 69 -15.92 -0.12 18.03
CA PRO A 69 -16.58 1.03 18.64
C PRO A 69 -15.70 2.29 18.73
N CYS A 70 -14.37 2.13 18.69
CA CYS A 70 -13.42 3.23 18.84
C CYS A 70 -12.16 2.95 18.01
N PRO A 71 -12.22 3.12 16.67
CA PRO A 71 -11.07 2.88 15.80
C PRO A 71 -9.95 3.88 16.04
N SER A 72 -8.71 3.45 15.89
CA SER A 72 -7.52 4.30 15.93
C SER A 72 -6.67 4.11 14.67
N VAL A 73 -5.72 5.02 14.41
CA VAL A 73 -4.77 4.87 13.29
C VAL A 73 -3.99 3.57 13.38
N ALA A 74 -3.57 3.18 14.58
CA ALA A 74 -2.87 1.91 14.82
C ALA A 74 -3.70 0.68 14.42
N VAL A 75 -5.01 0.71 14.64
CA VAL A 75 -5.91 -0.36 14.21
C VAL A 75 -6.10 -0.37 12.69
N VAL A 76 -6.15 0.80 12.07
CA VAL A 76 -6.16 0.92 10.60
C VAL A 76 -4.89 0.31 10.00
N GLN A 77 -3.73 0.66 10.54
CA GLN A 77 -2.43 0.10 10.15
C GLN A 77 -2.39 -1.42 10.38
N THR A 78 -2.92 -1.89 11.51
CA THR A 78 -3.05 -3.32 11.81
C THR A 78 -3.86 -4.05 10.75
N ALA A 79 -5.03 -3.54 10.39
CA ALA A 79 -5.88 -4.16 9.36
C ALA A 79 -5.18 -4.18 7.99
N LEU A 80 -4.46 -3.11 7.64
CA LEU A 80 -3.67 -3.05 6.42
C LEU A 80 -2.55 -4.11 6.41
N LEU A 81 -1.80 -4.25 7.51
CA LEU A 81 -0.73 -5.26 7.62
C LEU A 81 -1.29 -6.69 7.59
N LEU A 82 -2.45 -6.93 8.21
CA LEU A 82 -3.13 -8.22 8.12
C LEU A 82 -3.62 -8.52 6.70
N ALA A 83 -4.03 -7.52 5.92
CA ALA A 83 -4.34 -7.72 4.51
C ALA A 83 -3.11 -8.21 3.73
N TYR A 84 -1.93 -7.65 3.97
CA TYR A 84 -0.67 -8.12 3.39
C TYR A 84 -0.29 -9.52 3.89
N ASP A 85 -0.51 -9.85 5.17
CA ASP A 85 -0.26 -11.19 5.71
C ASP A 85 -1.14 -12.25 5.04
N GLU A 86 -2.43 -11.94 4.84
CA GLU A 86 -3.36 -12.81 4.12
C GLU A 86 -2.93 -13.01 2.65
N PHE A 87 -2.48 -11.95 1.99
CA PHE A 87 -1.95 -12.06 0.63
C PHE A 87 -0.74 -12.99 0.58
N GLY A 88 0.25 -12.78 1.46
CA GLY A 88 1.43 -13.62 1.56
C GLY A 88 1.14 -15.09 1.93
N ALA A 89 -0.04 -15.35 2.49
CA ALA A 89 -0.55 -16.70 2.79
C ALA A 89 -1.44 -17.27 1.67
N ASN A 90 -1.53 -16.59 0.52
CA ASN A 90 -2.38 -16.96 -0.63
C ASN A 90 -3.88 -17.06 -0.26
N ARG A 91 -4.36 -16.15 0.59
CA ARG A 91 -5.75 -16.05 1.03
C ARG A 91 -6.39 -14.75 0.55
N ASP A 92 -6.73 -14.69 -0.75
CA ASP A 92 -7.25 -13.48 -1.41
C ASP A 92 -8.51 -12.91 -0.76
N SER A 93 -9.41 -13.78 -0.28
CA SER A 93 -10.62 -13.33 0.42
C SER A 93 -10.26 -12.64 1.76
N GLY A 94 -9.27 -13.14 2.48
CA GLY A 94 -8.78 -12.53 3.70
C GLY A 94 -8.16 -11.15 3.44
N LEU A 95 -7.30 -11.06 2.42
CA LEU A 95 -6.75 -9.78 1.94
C LEU A 95 -7.87 -8.76 1.71
N TRP A 96 -8.87 -9.12 0.91
CA TRP A 96 -9.99 -8.24 0.56
C TRP A 96 -10.79 -7.77 1.77
N MET A 97 -11.05 -8.69 2.71
CA MET A 97 -11.81 -8.37 3.91
C MET A 97 -11.04 -7.44 4.86
N TYR A 98 -9.76 -7.72 5.13
CA TYR A 98 -8.96 -6.86 6.00
C TYR A 98 -8.68 -5.49 5.37
N LEU A 99 -8.48 -5.42 4.06
CA LEU A 99 -8.42 -4.14 3.35
C LEU A 99 -9.72 -3.35 3.50
N GLY A 100 -10.88 -4.02 3.37
CA GLY A 100 -12.19 -3.40 3.58
C GLY A 100 -12.36 -2.84 4.99
N ILE A 101 -11.88 -3.54 6.02
CA ILE A 101 -11.85 -3.05 7.41
C ILE A 101 -10.96 -1.80 7.52
N ALA A 102 -9.72 -1.85 6.99
CA ALA A 102 -8.80 -0.71 7.02
C ALA A 102 -9.42 0.54 6.36
N ILE A 103 -10.02 0.37 5.17
CA ILE A 103 -10.68 1.46 4.44
C ILE A 103 -11.85 2.04 5.26
N ARG A 104 -12.72 1.19 5.81
CA ARG A 104 -13.88 1.65 6.55
C ARG A 104 -13.47 2.41 7.80
N MET A 105 -12.48 1.92 8.54
CA MET A 105 -11.95 2.62 9.72
C MET A 105 -11.25 3.92 9.35
N ALA A 106 -10.47 3.95 8.27
CA ALA A 106 -9.82 5.17 7.79
C ALA A 106 -10.86 6.24 7.40
N GLN A 107 -11.97 5.83 6.78
CA GLN A 107 -13.08 6.73 6.46
C GLN A 107 -13.80 7.24 7.71
N ASP A 108 -14.00 6.39 8.70
CA ASP A 108 -14.60 6.79 9.99
C ASP A 108 -13.73 7.82 10.72
N LEU A 109 -12.41 7.64 10.67
CA LEU A 109 -11.43 8.59 11.20
C LEU A 109 -11.26 9.86 10.34
N GLY A 110 -11.96 9.97 9.20
CA GLY A 110 -11.87 11.11 8.29
C GLY A 110 -10.53 11.27 7.58
N MET A 111 -9.72 10.21 7.45
CA MET A 111 -8.36 10.27 6.90
C MET A 111 -8.31 10.70 5.42
N GLN A 112 -9.42 10.70 4.71
CA GLN A 112 -9.55 11.20 3.34
C GLN A 112 -9.88 12.69 3.24
N THR A 113 -10.14 13.37 4.38
CA THR A 113 -10.62 14.76 4.43
C THR A 113 -9.56 15.70 5.00
N LEU A 114 -9.62 16.97 4.58
CA LEU A 114 -8.72 18.01 5.11
C LEU A 114 -8.95 18.28 6.61
N GLU A 115 -10.20 18.16 7.08
CA GLU A 115 -10.55 18.32 8.50
C GLU A 115 -9.96 17.17 9.32
N GLY A 116 -10.08 15.92 8.84
CA GLY A 116 -9.59 14.75 9.54
C GLY A 116 -8.05 14.69 9.62
N MET A 117 -7.34 15.29 8.67
CA MET A 117 -5.87 15.38 8.73
C MET A 117 -5.36 16.32 9.82
N LYS A 118 -6.14 17.35 10.16
CA LYS A 118 -5.77 18.38 11.17
C LYS A 118 -6.19 17.99 12.58
N TYR A 119 -6.62 16.76 12.81
CA TYR A 119 -7.12 16.35 14.10
C TYR A 119 -6.00 16.31 15.16
N GLU A 120 -6.24 16.99 16.29
CA GLU A 120 -5.32 17.05 17.43
C GLU A 120 -5.55 15.84 18.35
N GLY A 121 -4.98 14.69 18.03
CA GLY A 121 -5.07 13.53 18.90
C GLY A 121 -5.02 12.20 18.14
N ARG A 122 -4.72 11.12 18.87
CA ARG A 122 -4.69 9.77 18.31
C ARG A 122 -6.08 9.23 18.00
N ASP A 123 -7.07 9.69 18.73
CA ASP A 123 -8.47 9.30 18.57
C ASP A 123 -9.11 10.24 17.53
N GLY A 124 -9.50 9.71 16.40
CA GLY A 124 -10.11 10.49 15.31
C GLY A 124 -11.40 11.19 15.71
N PRO A 125 -11.88 12.16 14.91
CA PRO A 125 -13.15 12.80 15.17
C PRO A 125 -14.28 11.76 15.11
N THR A 126 -15.11 11.72 16.15
CA THR A 126 -16.35 10.92 16.13
C THR A 126 -17.23 11.45 15.01
N PRO A 127 -17.82 10.59 14.15
CA PRO A 127 -18.72 11.04 13.09
C PRO A 127 -19.78 11.98 13.64
N LYS A 128 -19.97 13.14 13.00
CA LYS A 128 -20.97 14.16 13.44
C LYS A 128 -22.38 13.59 13.53
N SER A 129 -22.67 12.54 12.77
CA SER A 129 -23.95 11.82 12.78
C SER A 129 -24.24 11.06 14.08
N VAL A 130 -23.24 10.79 14.90
CA VAL A 130 -23.38 10.10 16.19
C VAL A 130 -23.53 11.09 17.35
N ARG A 131 -23.22 12.38 17.15
CA ARG A 131 -23.55 13.42 18.09
C ARG A 131 -25.09 13.69 18.04
N THR A 132 -25.83 12.81 18.64
CA THR A 132 -27.19 13.19 19.08
C THR A 132 -26.97 14.22 20.17
N ASP A 133 -27.33 15.47 19.90
CA ASP A 133 -27.49 16.50 20.93
C ASP A 133 -28.61 16.04 21.87
N ILE A 134 -28.30 15.13 22.76
CA ILE A 134 -29.17 14.79 23.88
C ILE A 134 -28.91 15.87 24.92
N PRO A 135 -29.87 16.79 25.16
CA PRO A 135 -29.73 17.80 26.20
C PRO A 135 -29.58 17.09 27.54
N GLY A 136 -28.42 17.18 28.18
CA GLY A 136 -28.21 16.66 29.53
C GLY A 136 -27.08 15.62 29.67
N THR A 137 -26.40 15.21 28.63
CA THR A 137 -25.18 14.45 28.77
C THR A 137 -24.03 15.38 29.13
N SER A 138 -23.53 15.22 30.35
CA SER A 138 -22.35 15.94 30.83
C SER A 138 -21.16 15.78 29.85
N PRO A 139 -20.31 16.82 29.68
CA PRO A 139 -19.11 16.69 28.88
C PRO A 139 -18.29 15.54 29.41
N GLU A 140 -17.73 14.74 28.49
CA GLU A 140 -16.81 13.65 28.80
C GLU A 140 -15.80 14.08 29.86
N PRO A 141 -15.39 13.15 30.75
CA PRO A 141 -14.42 13.46 31.78
C PRO A 141 -13.13 13.94 31.09
N ARG A 142 -12.85 15.22 31.19
CA ARG A 142 -11.56 15.78 30.82
C ARG A 142 -10.50 14.98 31.56
N VAL A 143 -9.66 14.27 30.82
CA VAL A 143 -8.44 13.67 31.39
C VAL A 143 -7.73 14.79 32.17
N PRO A 144 -7.48 14.60 33.47
CA PRO A 144 -6.87 15.66 34.28
C PRO A 144 -5.56 16.10 33.63
N GLU A 145 -5.39 17.42 33.52
CA GLU A 145 -4.21 18.07 32.94
C GLU A 145 -2.89 17.59 33.59
N ALA A 146 -2.96 17.08 34.82
CA ALA A 146 -1.86 16.47 35.56
C ALA A 146 -1.34 15.13 34.98
N LEU A 147 -2.05 14.50 34.04
CA LEU A 147 -1.62 13.28 33.33
C LEU A 147 -1.07 13.56 31.91
N ARG A 148 -1.09 14.82 31.45
CA ARG A 148 -0.32 15.24 30.29
C ARG A 148 1.15 15.21 30.70
N ARG A 149 1.84 14.13 30.31
CA ARG A 149 3.31 14.10 30.38
C ARG A 149 3.82 15.27 29.55
N GLU A 150 4.69 16.09 30.14
CA GLU A 150 5.45 17.12 29.41
C GLU A 150 6.19 16.40 28.26
N SER A 151 5.63 16.49 27.05
CA SER A 151 6.33 16.07 25.84
C SER A 151 7.55 16.95 25.69
N THR A 152 8.73 16.37 25.57
CA THR A 152 9.98 17.10 25.31
C THR A 152 10.06 17.61 23.86
N VAL A 153 9.08 17.26 23.02
CA VAL A 153 8.95 17.66 21.61
C VAL A 153 8.04 18.87 21.54
N PRO A 154 8.35 19.91 20.76
CA PRO A 154 7.44 21.03 20.51
C PRO A 154 6.10 20.52 19.99
N ALA A 155 5.00 21.06 20.49
CA ALA A 155 3.63 20.63 20.12
C ALA A 155 3.38 20.66 18.60
N GLU A 156 4.02 21.56 17.88
CA GLU A 156 3.96 21.63 16.41
C GLU A 156 4.65 20.45 15.71
N GLU A 157 5.75 19.93 16.25
CA GLU A 157 6.44 18.77 15.69
C GLU A 157 5.64 17.49 15.94
N GLU A 158 5.04 17.36 17.12
CA GLU A 158 4.15 16.25 17.45
C GLU A 158 2.92 16.24 16.53
N GLN A 159 2.30 17.42 16.32
CA GLN A 159 1.17 17.57 15.40
C GLN A 159 1.54 17.19 13.96
N ARG A 160 2.68 17.65 13.45
CA ARG A 160 3.16 17.28 12.11
C ARG A 160 3.43 15.78 11.98
N ALA A 161 3.93 15.15 13.04
CA ALA A 161 4.17 13.70 13.05
C ALA A 161 2.85 12.92 12.96
N VAL A 162 1.81 13.35 13.70
CA VAL A 162 0.48 12.76 13.66
C VAL A 162 -0.17 12.93 12.27
N GLU A 163 -0.11 14.14 11.72
CA GLU A 163 -0.62 14.41 10.36
C GLU A 163 0.11 13.55 9.32
N ARG A 164 1.41 13.42 9.43
CA ARG A 164 2.21 12.59 8.54
C ARG A 164 1.87 11.11 8.65
N GLU A 165 1.72 10.58 9.87
CA GLU A 165 1.31 9.20 10.11
C GLU A 165 -0.05 8.89 9.44
N ARG A 166 -1.03 9.78 9.61
CA ARG A 166 -2.35 9.65 9.00
C ARG A 166 -2.27 9.69 7.47
N LEU A 167 -1.52 10.64 6.94
CA LEU A 167 -1.33 10.82 5.50
C LEU A 167 -0.68 9.60 4.85
N ASP A 168 0.44 9.13 5.42
CA ASP A 168 1.18 7.99 4.92
C ASP A 168 0.34 6.69 5.01
N THR A 169 -0.40 6.51 6.11
CA THR A 169 -1.33 5.37 6.27
C THR A 169 -2.45 5.42 5.23
N PHE A 170 -3.06 6.59 5.00
CA PHE A 170 -4.12 6.73 4.00
C PHE A 170 -3.62 6.37 2.59
N TRP A 171 -2.46 6.90 2.18
CA TRP A 171 -1.93 6.62 0.85
C TRP A 171 -1.45 5.17 0.69
N ALA A 172 -1.02 4.51 1.77
CA ALA A 172 -0.73 3.08 1.75
C ALA A 172 -2.00 2.23 1.54
N ILE A 173 -3.12 2.60 2.17
CA ILE A 173 -4.43 1.98 1.93
C ILE A 173 -4.90 2.23 0.50
N PHE A 174 -4.79 3.47 0.02
CA PHE A 174 -5.15 3.85 -1.35
C PHE A 174 -4.38 3.02 -2.38
N PHE A 175 -3.07 2.85 -2.17
CA PHE A 175 -2.23 2.01 -3.02
C PHE A 175 -2.80 0.59 -3.11
N LEU A 176 -3.05 -0.04 -1.97
CA LEU A 176 -3.52 -1.42 -1.93
C LEU A 176 -4.93 -1.56 -2.51
N ASP A 177 -5.83 -0.62 -2.24
CA ASP A 177 -7.19 -0.60 -2.80
C ASP A 177 -7.15 -0.53 -4.34
N ARG A 178 -6.32 0.34 -4.91
CA ARG A 178 -6.15 0.44 -6.36
C ARG A 178 -5.60 -0.85 -6.97
N VAL A 179 -4.51 -1.36 -6.40
CA VAL A 179 -3.83 -2.56 -6.93
C VAL A 179 -4.75 -3.77 -6.91
N ILE A 180 -5.43 -4.03 -5.79
CA ILE A 180 -6.25 -5.23 -5.63
C ILE A 180 -7.59 -5.11 -6.36
N SER A 181 -8.29 -3.98 -6.25
CA SER A 181 -9.58 -3.79 -6.91
C SER A 181 -9.43 -3.82 -8.41
N SER A 182 -8.51 -3.03 -8.94
CA SER A 182 -8.27 -2.93 -10.38
C SER A 182 -7.76 -4.24 -10.96
N GLY A 183 -6.81 -4.91 -10.30
CA GLY A 183 -6.23 -6.17 -10.76
C GLY A 183 -7.20 -7.35 -10.75
N THR A 184 -8.28 -7.28 -9.95
CA THR A 184 -9.31 -8.34 -9.85
C THR A 184 -10.63 -7.99 -10.54
N GLY A 185 -10.69 -6.84 -11.24
CA GLY A 185 -11.91 -6.36 -11.89
C GLY A 185 -13.01 -5.92 -10.92
N ARG A 186 -12.68 -5.69 -9.65
CA ARG A 186 -13.59 -5.15 -8.65
C ARG A 186 -13.56 -3.62 -8.68
N PRO A 187 -14.68 -2.95 -8.35
CA PRO A 187 -14.66 -1.48 -8.22
C PRO A 187 -13.78 -1.07 -7.04
N VAL A 188 -13.04 0.02 -7.22
CA VAL A 188 -12.29 0.64 -6.13
C VAL A 188 -13.22 1.14 -5.03
N THR A 189 -12.80 1.01 -3.79
CA THR A 189 -13.59 1.45 -2.63
C THR A 189 -13.38 2.92 -2.32
N LEU A 190 -12.13 3.39 -2.38
CA LEU A 190 -11.76 4.80 -2.23
C LEU A 190 -11.89 5.52 -3.58
N ARG A 191 -13.02 6.22 -3.80
CA ARG A 191 -13.27 6.93 -5.05
C ARG A 191 -12.58 8.29 -5.03
N ASP A 192 -12.02 8.70 -6.16
CA ASP A 192 -11.31 10.00 -6.28
C ASP A 192 -12.15 11.18 -5.80
N ARG A 193 -13.46 11.18 -6.09
CA ARG A 193 -14.39 12.25 -5.68
C ARG A 193 -14.64 12.36 -4.17
N ASP A 194 -14.31 11.32 -3.41
CA ASP A 194 -14.54 11.25 -1.96
C ASP A 194 -13.23 11.60 -1.19
N ILE A 195 -12.15 11.92 -1.93
CA ILE A 195 -10.83 12.24 -1.37
C ILE A 195 -10.59 13.74 -1.53
N GLU A 196 -10.46 14.46 -0.42
CA GLU A 196 -10.21 15.90 -0.38
C GLU A 196 -8.72 16.23 -0.26
N ILE A 197 -7.91 15.30 0.24
CA ILE A 197 -6.48 15.50 0.41
C ILE A 197 -5.74 15.42 -0.92
N SER A 198 -4.75 16.28 -1.09
CA SER A 198 -3.90 16.29 -2.28
C SER A 198 -2.97 15.10 -2.32
N PHE A 199 -2.59 14.66 -3.53
CA PHE A 199 -1.53 13.67 -3.69
C PHE A 199 -0.24 14.10 -3.00
N PRO A 200 0.57 13.12 -2.49
CA PRO A 200 1.87 13.41 -1.92
C PRO A 200 2.73 14.24 -2.91
N SER A 201 3.47 15.23 -2.41
CA SER A 201 4.28 16.09 -3.28
C SER A 201 5.41 15.30 -3.94
N LEU A 202 5.65 15.54 -5.24
CA LEU A 202 6.81 14.97 -5.94
C LEU A 202 8.15 15.57 -5.47
N ASP A 203 8.08 16.72 -4.79
CA ASP A 203 9.26 17.39 -4.22
C ASP A 203 9.64 16.87 -2.83
N GLU A 204 8.90 15.86 -2.31
CA GLU A 204 9.25 15.23 -1.05
C GLU A 204 10.61 14.55 -1.14
N VAL A 205 11.46 14.86 -0.15
CA VAL A 205 12.82 14.32 -0.05
C VAL A 205 13.04 13.62 1.29
N ASP A 206 13.85 12.59 1.27
CA ASP A 206 14.39 12.01 2.50
C ASP A 206 15.25 13.01 3.23
N GLN A 207 14.92 13.32 4.48
CA GLN A 207 15.56 14.36 5.25
C GLN A 207 17.06 14.10 5.54
N SER A 208 17.46 12.83 5.56
CA SER A 208 18.84 12.45 5.85
C SER A 208 19.76 12.57 4.64
N SER A 209 19.26 12.25 3.44
CA SER A 209 20.04 12.17 2.21
C SER A 209 19.75 13.30 1.22
N GLY A 210 18.61 14.00 1.35
CA GLY A 210 18.12 14.98 0.38
C GLY A 210 17.75 14.36 -0.99
N TRP A 211 17.47 13.05 -1.03
CA TRP A 211 17.03 12.37 -2.24
C TRP A 211 15.49 12.33 -2.31
N PRO A 212 14.90 12.47 -3.50
CA PRO A 212 13.44 12.43 -3.65
C PRO A 212 12.91 11.06 -3.25
N LEU A 213 11.72 11.04 -2.62
CA LEU A 213 11.05 9.80 -2.24
C LEU A 213 10.36 9.17 -3.47
N PRO A 214 10.47 7.85 -3.68
CA PRO A 214 9.80 7.17 -4.79
C PRO A 214 8.29 7.07 -4.62
N PHE A 215 7.81 7.02 -3.38
CA PHE A 215 6.40 6.74 -3.05
C PHE A 215 5.41 7.77 -3.65
N PRO A 216 5.65 9.09 -3.63
CA PRO A 216 4.75 10.07 -4.25
C PRO A 216 4.50 9.84 -5.75
N ALA A 217 5.54 9.47 -6.48
CA ALA A 217 5.43 9.16 -7.90
C ALA A 217 4.71 7.82 -8.13
N LEU A 218 5.00 6.82 -7.30
CA LEU A 218 4.34 5.52 -7.32
C LEU A 218 2.82 5.66 -7.12
N ILE A 219 2.37 6.46 -6.16
CA ILE A 219 0.94 6.71 -5.91
C ILE A 219 0.25 7.28 -7.16
N ARG A 220 0.86 8.24 -7.85
CA ARG A 220 0.29 8.80 -9.09
C ARG A 220 0.19 7.77 -10.21
N ILE A 221 1.21 6.93 -10.38
CA ILE A 221 1.20 5.86 -11.37
C ILE A 221 0.12 4.83 -11.06
N VAL A 222 -0.02 4.43 -9.81
CA VAL A 222 -1.07 3.48 -9.39
C VAL A 222 -2.47 4.08 -9.48
N HIS A 223 -2.62 5.39 -9.27
CA HIS A 223 -3.88 6.08 -9.57
C HIS A 223 -4.24 5.98 -11.07
N LEU A 224 -3.27 6.19 -11.97
CA LEU A 224 -3.50 6.00 -13.41
C LEU A 224 -3.82 4.53 -13.74
N TYR A 225 -3.16 3.58 -13.06
CA TYR A 225 -3.48 2.16 -13.21
C TYR A 225 -4.95 1.87 -12.92
N GLY A 226 -5.50 2.41 -11.82
CA GLY A 226 -6.92 2.29 -11.52
C GLY A 226 -7.79 2.82 -12.65
N ARG A 227 -7.50 4.01 -13.18
CA ARG A 227 -8.27 4.63 -14.27
C ARG A 227 -8.18 3.84 -15.59
N VAL A 228 -6.98 3.37 -15.94
CA VAL A 228 -6.79 2.53 -17.13
C VAL A 228 -7.59 1.24 -17.02
N THR A 229 -7.49 0.56 -15.88
CA THR A 229 -8.21 -0.71 -15.68
C THR A 229 -9.72 -0.53 -15.60
N ASP A 230 -10.22 0.57 -15.04
CA ASP A 230 -11.67 0.88 -15.05
C ASP A 230 -12.19 1.02 -16.49
N LEU A 231 -11.45 1.74 -17.36
CA LEU A 231 -11.80 1.84 -18.78
C LEU A 231 -11.76 0.48 -19.48
N LEU A 232 -10.68 -0.30 -19.26
CA LEU A 232 -10.54 -1.62 -19.88
C LEU A 232 -11.60 -2.62 -19.40
N ASN A 233 -11.94 -2.59 -18.13
CA ASN A 233 -12.98 -3.45 -17.56
C ASN A 233 -14.40 -3.03 -17.99
N SER A 234 -14.58 -1.81 -18.48
CA SER A 234 -15.85 -1.34 -19.05
C SER A 234 -16.14 -1.95 -20.43
N ILE A 235 -15.12 -2.41 -21.15
CA ILE A 235 -15.25 -3.03 -22.48
C ILE A 235 -15.82 -4.44 -22.34
N LYS A 236 -17.08 -4.63 -22.74
CA LYS A 236 -17.75 -5.92 -22.75
C LYS A 236 -17.93 -6.46 -24.17
N GLU A 237 -18.20 -5.56 -25.11
CA GLU A 237 -18.48 -5.85 -26.51
C GLU A 237 -17.59 -4.98 -27.42
N GLN A 238 -17.48 -5.38 -28.69
CA GLN A 238 -16.68 -4.63 -29.67
C GLN A 238 -17.24 -3.22 -29.91
N SER A 239 -18.55 -3.04 -29.76
CA SER A 239 -19.23 -1.74 -29.87
C SER A 239 -18.80 -0.73 -28.79
N ASP A 240 -18.28 -1.21 -27.66
CA ASP A 240 -17.79 -0.37 -26.56
C ASP A 240 -16.46 0.30 -26.90
N ILE A 241 -15.75 -0.19 -27.93
CA ILE A 241 -14.47 0.38 -28.38
C ILE A 241 -14.77 1.59 -29.29
N THR A 242 -15.18 2.66 -28.65
CA THR A 242 -15.48 3.94 -29.31
C THR A 242 -14.22 4.76 -29.53
N GLU A 243 -14.32 5.77 -30.42
CA GLU A 243 -13.25 6.75 -30.60
C GLU A 243 -13.00 7.57 -29.33
N ASP A 244 -14.03 7.81 -28.54
CA ASP A 244 -13.92 8.50 -27.25
C ASP A 244 -13.12 7.67 -26.24
N LEU A 245 -13.37 6.36 -26.14
CA LEU A 245 -12.59 5.46 -25.30
C LEU A 245 -11.10 5.48 -25.70
N ARG A 246 -10.79 5.45 -26.99
CA ARG A 246 -9.41 5.52 -27.49
C ARG A 246 -8.73 6.83 -27.07
N LYS A 247 -9.42 7.96 -27.23
CA LYS A 247 -8.90 9.27 -26.79
C LYS A 247 -8.67 9.32 -25.28
N GLN A 248 -9.53 8.69 -24.49
CA GLN A 248 -9.32 8.60 -23.03
C GLN A 248 -8.07 7.78 -22.70
N LEU A 249 -7.87 6.63 -23.36
CA LEU A 249 -6.65 5.82 -23.17
C LEU A 249 -5.39 6.56 -23.60
N ASP A 250 -5.41 7.24 -24.77
CA ASP A 250 -4.30 8.06 -25.24
C ASP A 250 -3.97 9.20 -24.27
N THR A 251 -4.99 9.81 -23.66
CA THR A 251 -4.81 10.84 -22.64
C THR A 251 -4.14 10.29 -21.39
N LEU A 252 -4.53 9.09 -20.96
CA LEU A 252 -3.92 8.44 -19.78
C LEU A 252 -2.47 8.02 -20.06
N GLU A 253 -2.17 7.55 -21.27
CA GLU A 253 -0.80 7.27 -21.72
C GLU A 253 0.07 8.53 -21.71
N HIS A 254 -0.48 9.64 -22.21
CA HIS A 254 0.22 10.92 -22.18
C HIS A 254 0.53 11.36 -20.75
N HIS A 255 -0.45 11.30 -19.83
CA HIS A 255 -0.24 11.62 -18.42
C HIS A 255 0.79 10.70 -17.77
N LEU A 256 0.78 9.41 -18.08
CA LEU A 256 1.76 8.45 -17.56
C LEU A 256 3.18 8.83 -18.00
N THR A 257 3.32 9.14 -19.28
CA THR A 257 4.61 9.52 -19.87
C THR A 257 5.10 10.85 -19.28
N GLU A 258 4.21 11.82 -19.12
CA GLU A 258 4.50 13.13 -18.51
C GLU A 258 5.00 12.97 -17.07
N ILE A 259 4.32 12.19 -16.24
CA ILE A 259 4.77 11.92 -14.87
C ILE A 259 6.17 11.33 -14.88
N TYR A 260 6.43 10.33 -15.72
CA TYR A 260 7.70 9.64 -15.75
C TYR A 260 8.86 10.50 -16.29
N GLN A 261 8.60 11.31 -17.33
CA GLN A 261 9.60 12.22 -17.90
C GLN A 261 9.97 13.35 -16.96
N ASN A 262 9.02 13.79 -16.12
CA ASN A 262 9.24 14.86 -15.14
C ASN A 262 9.82 14.35 -13.81
N LEU A 263 10.11 13.07 -13.70
CA LEU A 263 10.80 12.55 -12.51
C LEU A 263 12.19 13.14 -12.38
N SER A 264 12.62 13.41 -11.15
CA SER A 264 14.01 13.74 -10.86
C SER A 264 14.96 12.71 -11.47
N PRO A 265 16.12 13.09 -12.04
CA PRO A 265 17.11 12.15 -12.54
C PRO A 265 17.53 11.09 -11.52
N LYS A 266 17.43 11.39 -10.24
CA LYS A 266 17.69 10.45 -9.14
C LYS A 266 16.63 9.36 -9.02
N LEU A 267 15.41 9.58 -9.53
CA LEU A 267 14.33 8.60 -9.57
C LEU A 267 14.32 7.75 -10.84
N HIS A 268 15.16 8.02 -11.85
CA HIS A 268 15.26 7.14 -13.00
C HIS A 268 16.04 5.85 -12.69
N PHE A 269 15.59 4.73 -13.25
CA PHE A 269 16.18 3.43 -12.97
C PHE A 269 17.59 3.31 -13.54
N ASN A 270 18.54 3.11 -12.68
CA ASN A 270 19.91 2.69 -12.98
C ASN A 270 20.55 2.05 -11.73
N ALA A 271 21.67 1.38 -11.91
CA ALA A 271 22.35 0.65 -10.85
C ALA A 271 22.72 1.51 -9.64
N VAL A 272 23.19 2.73 -9.88
CA VAL A 272 23.64 3.64 -8.82
C VAL A 272 22.45 4.14 -7.99
N ASN A 273 21.40 4.58 -8.66
CA ASN A 273 20.20 5.06 -8.01
C ASN A 273 19.53 3.94 -7.20
N PHE A 274 19.40 2.74 -7.79
CA PHE A 274 18.81 1.60 -7.10
C PHE A 274 19.60 1.22 -5.84
N GLN A 275 20.92 1.08 -5.93
CA GLN A 275 21.77 0.80 -4.76
C GLN A 275 21.63 1.87 -3.67
N HIS A 276 21.45 3.13 -4.06
CA HIS A 276 21.23 4.21 -3.11
C HIS A 276 19.89 4.04 -2.38
N TYR A 277 18.80 3.77 -3.11
CA TYR A 277 17.48 3.55 -2.50
C TYR A 277 17.43 2.28 -1.63
N VAL A 278 18.17 1.23 -1.98
CA VAL A 278 18.32 0.05 -1.12
C VAL A 278 18.95 0.44 0.23
N LYS A 279 20.01 1.26 0.22
CA LYS A 279 20.66 1.75 1.46
C LYS A 279 19.75 2.64 2.31
N LEU A 280 18.81 3.35 1.68
CA LEU A 280 17.80 4.16 2.35
C LEU A 280 16.57 3.38 2.80
N ASN A 281 16.54 2.05 2.63
CA ASN A 281 15.36 1.21 2.85
C ASN A 281 14.15 1.60 1.99
N GLN A 282 14.37 2.28 0.85
CA GLN A 282 13.37 2.66 -0.14
C GLN A 282 13.43 1.81 -1.41
N GLY A 283 14.27 0.77 -1.43
CA GLY A 283 14.44 -0.14 -2.56
C GLY A 283 13.13 -0.71 -3.10
N PRO A 284 12.22 -1.24 -2.27
CA PRO A 284 10.93 -1.75 -2.72
C PRO A 284 10.06 -0.69 -3.42
N ASN A 285 9.94 0.51 -2.85
CA ASN A 285 9.15 1.58 -3.45
C ASN A 285 9.74 2.07 -4.78
N PHE A 286 11.07 2.16 -4.86
CA PHE A 286 11.77 2.51 -6.09
C PHE A 286 11.57 1.43 -7.17
N LEU A 287 11.67 0.15 -6.82
CA LEU A 287 11.43 -0.96 -7.72
C LEU A 287 9.99 -0.94 -8.26
N LEU A 288 9.02 -0.80 -7.35
CA LEU A 288 7.59 -0.74 -7.70
C LEU A 288 7.26 0.42 -8.63
N LEU A 289 7.85 1.60 -8.42
CA LEU A 289 7.66 2.76 -9.29
C LEU A 289 7.90 2.40 -10.76
N HIS A 290 9.02 1.72 -11.04
CA HIS A 290 9.38 1.32 -12.40
C HIS A 290 8.58 0.13 -12.90
N CYS A 291 8.34 -0.87 -12.07
CA CYS A 291 7.52 -2.01 -12.43
C CYS A 291 6.10 -1.58 -12.80
N TRP A 292 5.47 -0.69 -12.03
CA TRP A 292 4.12 -0.20 -12.32
C TRP A 292 4.07 0.69 -13.55
N PHE A 293 5.09 1.54 -13.77
CA PHE A 293 5.19 2.32 -15.01
C PHE A 293 5.19 1.41 -16.24
N HIS A 294 6.10 0.45 -16.30
CA HIS A 294 6.19 -0.47 -17.43
C HIS A 294 4.99 -1.41 -17.55
N THR A 295 4.39 -1.81 -16.42
CA THR A 295 3.13 -2.59 -16.43
C THR A 295 2.01 -1.81 -17.10
N LEU A 296 1.88 -0.51 -16.84
CA LEU A 296 0.89 0.33 -17.50
C LEU A 296 1.15 0.46 -19.00
N ILE A 297 2.40 0.61 -19.43
CA ILE A 297 2.73 0.60 -20.86
C ILE A 297 2.34 -0.76 -21.49
N VAL A 298 2.62 -1.87 -20.82
CA VAL A 298 2.19 -3.20 -21.30
C VAL A 298 0.68 -3.27 -21.41
N LEU A 299 -0.06 -2.80 -20.41
CA LEU A 299 -1.52 -2.79 -20.42
C LEU A 299 -2.08 -1.93 -21.56
N LEU A 300 -1.57 -0.75 -21.76
CA LEU A 300 -2.03 0.19 -22.79
C LEU A 300 -1.74 -0.31 -24.22
N HIS A 301 -0.71 -1.14 -24.39
CA HIS A 301 -0.25 -1.59 -25.72
C HIS A 301 -0.36 -3.12 -25.93
N GLN A 302 -0.99 -3.87 -25.01
CA GLN A 302 -1.13 -5.32 -25.20
C GLN A 302 -2.25 -5.68 -26.19
N PRO A 303 -2.07 -6.77 -26.98
CA PRO A 303 -3.06 -7.23 -27.96
C PRO A 303 -4.45 -7.54 -27.37
N THR A 304 -4.48 -7.99 -26.11
CA THR A 304 -5.71 -8.39 -25.40
C THR A 304 -6.57 -7.21 -24.97
N LEU A 305 -6.08 -5.97 -25.06
CA LEU A 305 -6.90 -4.77 -24.92
C LEU A 305 -8.07 -4.74 -25.91
N LEU A 306 -7.82 -5.26 -27.10
CA LEU A 306 -8.86 -5.51 -28.08
C LEU A 306 -9.20 -7.00 -27.97
N LYS A 307 -10.03 -7.36 -26.95
CA LYS A 307 -10.58 -8.73 -26.85
C LYS A 307 -10.96 -9.20 -28.22
N THR A 308 -10.53 -10.40 -28.60
CA THR A 308 -11.04 -11.09 -29.79
C THR A 308 -12.50 -11.40 -29.54
N PHE A 309 -13.38 -10.51 -29.97
CA PHE A 309 -14.80 -10.81 -30.05
C PHE A 309 -15.00 -11.65 -31.29
N GLU A 310 -15.31 -12.96 -31.12
CA GLU A 310 -15.72 -13.90 -32.17
C GLU A 310 -14.98 -13.73 -33.51
N GLY A 311 -13.66 -13.93 -33.50
CA GLY A 311 -12.88 -14.10 -34.75
C GLY A 311 -12.37 -12.84 -35.43
N SER A 312 -12.64 -11.64 -34.94
CA SER A 312 -12.03 -10.41 -35.45
C SER A 312 -10.87 -9.95 -34.56
N THR A 313 -9.66 -10.32 -34.95
CA THR A 313 -8.44 -9.71 -34.40
C THR A 313 -8.25 -8.36 -35.09
N GLN A 314 -8.43 -7.25 -34.39
CA GLN A 314 -7.84 -5.98 -34.84
C GLN A 314 -6.32 -6.09 -34.60
N PRO A 315 -5.50 -6.03 -35.67
CA PRO A 315 -4.06 -6.06 -35.47
C PRO A 315 -3.64 -4.77 -34.75
N LEU A 316 -2.94 -4.92 -33.63
CA LEU A 316 -2.21 -3.79 -33.06
C LEU A 316 -1.24 -3.22 -34.09
N SER A 317 -0.99 -1.92 -34.00
CA SER A 317 0.14 -1.33 -34.73
C SER A 317 1.43 -2.04 -34.32
N ASN A 318 2.38 -2.19 -35.24
CA ASN A 318 3.67 -2.78 -34.93
C ASN A 318 4.36 -2.03 -33.78
N ASN A 319 4.20 -0.72 -33.74
CA ASN A 319 4.73 0.14 -32.68
C ASN A 319 4.18 -0.22 -31.29
N SER A 320 2.85 -0.43 -31.17
CA SER A 320 2.24 -0.83 -29.89
C SER A 320 2.74 -2.19 -29.40
N ARG A 321 2.91 -3.13 -30.32
CA ARG A 321 3.47 -4.45 -29.99
C ARG A 321 4.91 -4.34 -29.50
N GLU A 322 5.74 -3.55 -30.16
CA GLU A 322 7.13 -3.34 -29.78
C GLU A 322 7.26 -2.65 -28.41
N LEU A 323 6.44 -1.64 -28.15
CA LEU A 323 6.40 -0.95 -26.84
C LEU A 323 5.99 -1.88 -25.71
N SER A 324 4.94 -2.69 -25.91
CA SER A 324 4.49 -3.69 -24.92
C SER A 324 5.59 -4.72 -24.63
N MET A 325 6.19 -5.30 -25.68
CA MET A 325 7.27 -6.30 -25.53
C MET A 325 8.53 -5.71 -24.89
N SER A 326 8.91 -4.50 -25.27
CA SER A 326 10.07 -3.80 -24.70
C SER A 326 9.85 -3.53 -23.21
N SER A 327 8.66 -3.03 -22.84
CA SER A 327 8.33 -2.78 -21.44
C SER A 327 8.25 -4.05 -20.62
N ALA A 328 7.66 -5.14 -21.13
CA ALA A 328 7.64 -6.42 -20.45
C ALA A 328 9.06 -6.97 -20.21
N LYS A 329 9.93 -6.86 -21.20
CA LYS A 329 11.34 -7.22 -21.04
C LYS A 329 12.03 -6.35 -19.99
N THR A 330 11.77 -5.03 -19.99
CA THR A 330 12.36 -4.12 -19.00
C THR A 330 11.94 -4.50 -17.58
N VAL A 331 10.68 -4.89 -17.33
CA VAL A 331 10.24 -5.39 -16.01
C VAL A 331 11.05 -6.63 -15.62
N ALA A 332 11.22 -7.60 -16.54
CA ALA A 332 11.99 -8.81 -16.25
C ALA A 332 13.47 -8.49 -15.94
N ASP A 333 14.07 -7.59 -16.70
CA ASP A 333 15.46 -7.15 -16.50
C ASP A 333 15.62 -6.39 -15.16
N ILE A 334 14.67 -5.53 -14.78
CA ILE A 334 14.63 -4.82 -13.50
C ILE A 334 14.56 -5.81 -12.33
N LEU A 335 13.68 -6.80 -12.40
CA LEU A 335 13.51 -7.79 -11.34
C LEU A 335 14.75 -8.67 -11.20
N ALA A 336 15.31 -9.16 -12.32
CA ALA A 336 16.53 -9.94 -12.31
C ALA A 336 17.72 -9.13 -11.74
N PHE A 337 17.82 -7.85 -12.09
CA PHE A 337 18.85 -6.97 -11.54
C PHE A 337 18.65 -6.69 -10.05
N ALA A 338 17.43 -6.50 -9.61
CA ALA A 338 17.10 -6.28 -8.20
C ALA A 338 17.51 -7.49 -7.34
N ASP A 339 17.25 -8.70 -7.80
CA ASP A 339 17.64 -9.94 -7.11
C ASP A 339 19.17 -10.09 -6.96
N LEU A 340 19.95 -9.58 -7.94
CA LEU A 340 21.42 -9.58 -7.87
C LEU A 340 21.97 -8.57 -6.85
N ILE A 341 21.31 -7.46 -6.65
CA ILE A 341 21.77 -6.40 -5.74
C ILE A 341 21.28 -6.66 -4.31
N ASP A 342 20.03 -6.98 -4.15
CA ASP A 342 19.41 -7.27 -2.87
C ASP A 342 18.21 -8.21 -3.05
N ALA A 343 18.43 -9.49 -2.84
CA ALA A 343 17.40 -10.51 -2.92
C ALA A 343 16.20 -10.26 -1.97
N LYS A 344 16.39 -9.43 -0.93
CA LYS A 344 15.32 -9.07 0.01
C LYS A 344 14.39 -8.00 -0.55
N THR A 345 14.87 -7.09 -1.39
CA THR A 345 14.06 -6.02 -1.98
C THR A 345 12.90 -6.58 -2.83
N GLY A 346 13.17 -7.64 -3.60
CA GLY A 346 12.13 -8.34 -4.39
C GLY A 346 11.20 -9.21 -3.53
N VAL A 347 11.71 -9.81 -2.46
CA VAL A 347 10.95 -10.70 -1.57
C VAL A 347 10.01 -9.93 -0.65
N GLY A 348 10.40 -8.72 -0.23
CA GLY A 348 9.62 -7.87 0.67
C GLY A 348 8.35 -7.31 0.04
N ASN A 349 8.15 -7.46 -1.26
CA ASN A 349 6.97 -6.98 -1.94
C ASN A 349 6.12 -8.13 -2.50
N PRO A 350 4.91 -8.33 -1.97
CA PRO A 350 4.03 -9.41 -2.42
C PRO A 350 3.59 -9.27 -3.89
N PHE A 351 3.72 -8.09 -4.51
CA PHE A 351 3.29 -7.82 -5.89
C PHE A 351 4.39 -8.00 -6.93
N THR A 352 5.59 -8.38 -6.54
CA THR A 352 6.73 -8.61 -7.46
C THR A 352 7.02 -10.09 -7.71
N ARG A 353 6.21 -10.99 -7.20
CA ARG A 353 6.33 -12.44 -7.38
C ARG A 353 5.30 -12.99 -8.35
#